data_53022f6e461a34d88fc27a3ba5008f9a
#
_entry.id   53022f6e461a34d88fc27a3ba5008f9a
#
_cell.length_a   1.000
_cell.length_b   1.000
_cell.length_c   1.000
_cell.angle_alpha   90.00
_cell.angle_beta   90.00
_cell.angle_gamma   90.00
#
_symmetry.space_group_name_H-M   'P 1'
#
loop_
_entity.id
_entity.type
_entity.pdbx_description
1 polymer ?
#
loop_
_entity_poly.entity_id
_entity_poly.type
_entity_poly.pdbx_seq_one_letter_code
_entity_poly.pdbx_strand_id
1 'polypeptide(L)'
;MMSYVCLLLMYLFVPSNGLDCLHCTNVAIGSSVSSVVRGAVNRLISPLTTPECAGAQSVTDGVTLERCTASPRTGQVNKCGALVGTLTVSVSVYVKTIDVPVDVHMRGCFTVDQDVEGCVTDKSIINQQRGILSNTFKVINYLNLGDVDARLCVNKSIRTQQSCWIVISMLVIFLFLYLE
;
A
#
# COMPACT_ATOMS: atom_id res chain seq x y z
N MET A 1 -5.56 32.61 33.16
CA MET A 1 -4.32 32.11 32.53
C MET A 1 -4.34 30.61 32.23
N MET A 2 -5.01 29.76 33.01
CA MET A 2 -5.10 28.30 32.77
C MET A 2 -5.84 27.91 31.49
N SER A 3 -6.80 28.71 31.03
CA SER A 3 -7.60 28.37 29.82
C SER A 3 -6.77 28.37 28.52
N TYR A 4 -5.77 29.22 28.38
CA TYR A 4 -4.91 29.26 27.20
C TYR A 4 -3.92 28.10 27.11
N VAL A 5 -3.45 27.59 28.23
CA VAL A 5 -2.54 26.44 28.28
C VAL A 5 -3.27 25.16 27.84
N CYS A 6 -4.53 24.98 28.24
CA CYS A 6 -5.34 23.84 27.80
C CYS A 6 -5.63 23.88 26.30
N LEU A 7 -5.90 25.07 25.72
CA LEU A 7 -6.09 25.21 24.29
C LEU A 7 -4.80 24.93 23.51
N LEU A 8 -3.66 25.39 23.99
CA LEU A 8 -2.34 25.11 23.38
C LEU A 8 -1.98 23.62 23.45
N LEU A 9 -2.27 22.95 24.57
CA LEU A 9 -2.06 21.50 24.71
C LEU A 9 -2.99 20.71 23.76
N MET A 10 -4.24 21.13 23.59
CA MET A 10 -5.14 20.48 22.62
C MET A 10 -4.64 20.62 21.17
N TYR A 11 -4.02 21.72 20.80
CA TYR A 11 -3.40 21.89 19.47
C TYR A 11 -2.15 21.02 19.26
N LEU A 12 -1.37 20.74 20.32
CA LEU A 12 -0.18 19.91 20.24
C LEU A 12 -0.50 18.40 20.18
N PHE A 13 -1.68 17.99 20.58
CA PHE A 13 -2.15 16.60 20.52
C PHE A 13 -3.13 16.32 19.38
N VAL A 14 -3.06 17.07 18.26
CA VAL A 14 -3.72 16.62 17.04
C VAL A 14 -2.98 15.37 16.58
N PRO A 15 -3.54 14.15 16.80
CA PRO A 15 -2.87 12.94 16.31
C PRO A 15 -2.78 13.10 14.80
N SER A 16 -1.57 13.08 14.27
CA SER A 16 -1.37 12.95 12.83
C SER A 16 -1.96 11.59 12.44
N ASN A 17 -3.21 11.60 11.98
CA ASN A 17 -3.92 10.40 11.53
C ASN A 17 -3.29 9.88 10.23
N GLY A 18 -2.02 9.50 10.28
CA GLY A 18 -1.37 8.77 9.21
C GLY A 18 -1.86 7.32 9.24
N LEU A 19 -2.35 6.83 8.12
CA LEU A 19 -2.64 5.42 7.94
C LEU A 19 -1.32 4.70 7.66
N ASP A 20 -0.94 3.76 8.53
CA ASP A 20 0.24 2.90 8.32
C ASP A 20 -0.23 1.56 7.74
N CYS A 21 0.32 1.18 6.61
CA CYS A 21 -0.01 -0.06 5.90
C CYS A 21 1.20 -0.98 5.83
N LEU A 22 0.98 -2.30 5.85
CA LEU A 22 2.02 -3.26 5.51
C LEU A 22 2.44 -3.02 4.06
N HIS A 23 3.73 -2.84 3.85
CA HIS A 23 4.33 -2.62 2.54
C HIS A 23 5.30 -3.74 2.19
N CYS A 24 5.06 -4.38 1.07
CA CYS A 24 5.92 -5.39 0.49
C CYS A 24 5.52 -5.65 -0.96
N THR A 25 6.46 -6.25 -1.72
CA THR A 25 6.22 -6.69 -3.09
C THR A 25 6.80 -8.07 -3.28
N ASN A 26 6.03 -8.97 -3.86
CA ASN A 26 6.49 -10.27 -4.30
C ASN A 26 6.17 -10.42 -5.79
N VAL A 27 7.20 -10.66 -6.60
CA VAL A 27 7.09 -10.88 -8.03
C VAL A 27 7.64 -12.26 -8.35
N ALA A 28 6.85 -13.07 -9.03
CA ALA A 28 7.24 -14.41 -9.46
C ALA A 28 6.98 -14.59 -10.95
N ILE A 29 7.84 -15.32 -11.63
CA ILE A 29 7.64 -15.62 -13.05
C ILE A 29 6.67 -16.78 -13.19
N GLY A 30 5.66 -16.61 -14.05
CA GLY A 30 4.70 -17.65 -14.37
C GLY A 30 5.36 -18.94 -14.88
N SER A 31 4.73 -20.08 -14.63
CA SER A 31 5.26 -21.40 -15.00
C SER A 31 5.40 -21.61 -16.50
N SER A 32 4.70 -20.86 -17.33
CA SER A 32 4.70 -20.94 -18.79
C SER A 32 5.96 -20.41 -19.46
N VAL A 33 6.84 -19.75 -18.74
CA VAL A 33 8.07 -19.14 -19.27
C VAL A 33 9.20 -20.17 -19.35
N SER A 34 9.95 -20.19 -20.48
CA SER A 34 11.06 -21.12 -20.66
C SER A 34 12.15 -20.92 -19.58
N SER A 35 12.85 -22.00 -19.24
CA SER A 35 13.86 -21.99 -18.17
C SER A 35 15.00 -20.98 -18.37
N VAL A 36 15.39 -20.77 -19.63
CA VAL A 36 16.46 -19.82 -19.97
C VAL A 36 16.03 -18.38 -19.71
N VAL A 37 14.83 -17.99 -20.19
CA VAL A 37 14.26 -16.65 -19.95
C VAL A 37 13.99 -16.46 -18.46
N ARG A 38 13.45 -17.48 -17.81
CA ARG A 38 13.18 -17.45 -16.35
C ARG A 38 14.46 -17.17 -15.56
N GLY A 39 15.58 -17.83 -15.87
CA GLY A 39 16.85 -17.60 -15.18
C GLY A 39 17.37 -16.16 -15.32
N ALA A 40 17.22 -15.57 -16.50
CA ALA A 40 17.63 -14.20 -16.74
C ALA A 40 16.70 -13.18 -16.02
N VAL A 41 15.39 -13.37 -16.14
CA VAL A 41 14.41 -12.46 -15.53
C VAL A 41 14.39 -12.57 -14.00
N ASN A 42 14.56 -13.77 -13.42
CA ASN A 42 14.65 -13.95 -11.97
C ASN A 42 15.75 -13.09 -11.33
N ARG A 43 16.89 -12.96 -12.01
CA ARG A 43 17.97 -12.08 -11.51
C ARG A 43 17.54 -10.61 -11.48
N LEU A 44 16.75 -10.19 -12.47
CA LEU A 44 16.29 -8.81 -12.56
C LEU A 44 15.21 -8.49 -11.53
N ILE A 45 14.27 -9.42 -11.27
CA ILE A 45 13.17 -9.21 -10.32
C ILE A 45 13.52 -9.58 -8.88
N SER A 46 14.68 -10.18 -8.64
CA SER A 46 15.13 -10.61 -7.30
C SER A 46 14.96 -9.53 -6.23
N PRO A 47 15.23 -8.24 -6.46
CA PRO A 47 14.99 -7.19 -5.45
C PRO A 47 13.51 -6.99 -5.11
N LEU A 48 12.59 -7.48 -5.93
CA LEU A 48 11.14 -7.38 -5.75
C LEU A 48 10.51 -8.69 -5.25
N THR A 49 11.34 -9.66 -4.85
CA THR A 49 10.85 -10.98 -4.45
C THR A 49 10.87 -11.09 -2.93
N THR A 50 9.69 -11.00 -2.32
CA THR A 50 9.46 -11.20 -0.89
C THR A 50 8.34 -12.21 -0.73
N PRO A 51 8.64 -13.53 -0.62
CA PRO A 51 7.63 -14.59 -0.59
C PRO A 51 6.62 -14.42 0.54
N GLU A 52 7.05 -13.87 1.67
CA GLU A 52 6.23 -13.62 2.86
C GLU A 52 5.11 -12.61 2.60
N CYS A 53 5.25 -11.77 1.56
CA CYS A 53 4.30 -10.72 1.21
C CYS A 53 2.87 -11.27 0.99
N ALA A 54 2.74 -12.45 0.41
CA ALA A 54 1.44 -13.04 0.10
C ALA A 54 0.62 -13.32 1.37
N GLY A 55 1.26 -13.81 2.43
CA GLY A 55 0.64 -14.18 3.70
C GLY A 55 0.84 -13.18 4.84
N ALA A 56 1.52 -12.04 4.60
CA ALA A 56 1.92 -11.13 5.66
C ALA A 56 0.72 -10.58 6.45
N GLN A 57 0.74 -10.76 7.76
CA GLN A 57 -0.20 -10.18 8.72
C GLN A 57 0.48 -9.19 9.67
N SER A 58 1.80 -9.20 9.72
CA SER A 58 2.64 -8.35 10.56
C SER A 58 3.94 -8.01 9.85
N VAL A 59 4.71 -7.12 10.47
CA VAL A 59 6.07 -6.79 10.03
C VAL A 59 6.99 -7.99 10.21
N THR A 60 7.65 -8.39 9.13
CA THR A 60 8.64 -9.49 9.07
C THR A 60 9.76 -9.08 8.12
N ASP A 61 10.73 -9.96 7.88
CA ASP A 61 11.79 -9.70 6.90
C ASP A 61 11.18 -9.41 5.52
N GLY A 62 11.54 -8.26 4.95
CA GLY A 62 11.03 -7.78 3.67
C GLY A 62 9.60 -7.22 3.70
N VAL A 63 8.91 -7.25 4.86
CA VAL A 63 7.59 -6.63 5.06
C VAL A 63 7.73 -5.49 6.07
N THR A 64 7.51 -4.27 5.62
CA THR A 64 7.66 -3.05 6.43
C THR A 64 6.32 -2.37 6.66
N LEU A 65 6.31 -1.33 7.49
CA LEU A 65 5.19 -0.40 7.57
C LEU A 65 5.50 0.83 6.72
N GLU A 66 4.56 1.21 5.89
CA GLU A 66 4.58 2.44 5.11
C GLU A 66 3.45 3.36 5.56
N ARG A 67 3.80 4.62 5.83
CA ARG A 67 2.80 5.66 6.10
C ARG A 67 2.23 6.19 4.79
N CYS A 68 0.91 6.19 4.68
CA CYS A 68 0.23 6.80 3.54
C CYS A 68 0.45 8.31 3.53
N THR A 69 1.29 8.78 2.62
CA THR A 69 1.65 10.21 2.49
C THR A 69 0.90 10.91 1.37
N ALA A 70 0.31 10.16 0.44
CA ALA A 70 -0.44 10.73 -0.65
C ALA A 70 -1.65 11.52 -0.14
N SER A 71 -1.82 12.75 -0.60
CA SER A 71 -3.04 13.53 -0.35
C SER A 71 -4.09 13.11 -1.39
N PRO A 72 -5.15 12.40 -0.98
CA PRO A 72 -6.19 12.00 -1.91
C PRO A 72 -6.91 13.22 -2.45
N ARG A 73 -7.39 13.14 -3.70
CA ARG A 73 -8.26 14.15 -4.30
C ARG A 73 -9.62 14.12 -3.60
N THR A 74 -10.43 15.16 -3.84
CA THR A 74 -11.82 15.19 -3.36
C THR A 74 -12.56 13.92 -3.81
N GLY A 75 -13.18 13.18 -2.87
CA GLY A 75 -13.86 11.92 -3.14
C GLY A 75 -12.98 10.68 -3.07
N GLN A 76 -11.66 10.83 -2.89
CA GLN A 76 -10.72 9.73 -2.73
C GLN A 76 -10.21 9.63 -1.29
N VAL A 77 -9.80 8.43 -0.91
CA VAL A 77 -9.22 8.12 0.40
C VAL A 77 -8.06 7.14 0.26
N ASN A 78 -7.15 7.19 1.20
CA ASN A 78 -6.09 6.18 1.31
C ASN A 78 -6.62 4.97 2.07
N LYS A 79 -6.38 3.78 1.53
CA LYS A 79 -6.73 2.49 2.17
C LYS A 79 -5.53 1.55 2.10
N CYS A 80 -5.33 0.77 3.14
CA CYS A 80 -4.43 -0.37 3.08
C CYS A 80 -5.04 -1.46 2.21
N GLY A 81 -4.22 -2.07 1.36
CA GLY A 81 -4.72 -3.09 0.47
C GLY A 81 -3.64 -4.03 -0.05
N ALA A 82 -4.09 -4.93 -0.91
CA ALA A 82 -3.24 -5.83 -1.67
C ALA A 82 -3.67 -5.84 -3.14
N LEU A 83 -2.71 -5.66 -4.03
CA LEU A 83 -2.87 -5.87 -5.46
C LEU A 83 -2.31 -7.26 -5.80
N VAL A 84 -3.14 -8.11 -6.37
CA VAL A 84 -2.78 -9.50 -6.71
C VAL A 84 -3.21 -9.80 -8.13
N GLY A 85 -2.29 -10.28 -8.96
CA GLY A 85 -2.61 -10.62 -10.34
C GLY A 85 -1.39 -10.91 -11.19
N THR A 86 -1.60 -10.96 -12.49
CA THR A 86 -0.56 -11.18 -13.48
C THR A 86 -0.32 -9.90 -14.27
N LEU A 87 0.94 -9.53 -14.39
CA LEU A 87 1.39 -8.41 -15.21
C LEU A 87 2.19 -8.94 -16.40
N THR A 88 2.05 -8.30 -17.52
CA THR A 88 3.00 -8.51 -18.63
C THR A 88 4.14 -7.52 -18.50
N VAL A 89 5.36 -8.03 -18.43
CA VAL A 89 6.57 -7.22 -18.33
C VAL A 89 7.40 -7.43 -19.60
N SER A 90 7.66 -6.35 -20.32
CA SER A 90 8.52 -6.38 -21.49
C SER A 90 9.97 -6.24 -21.07
N VAL A 91 10.78 -7.26 -21.36
CA VAL A 91 12.21 -7.32 -21.07
C VAL A 91 13.00 -7.18 -22.35
N SER A 92 13.90 -6.20 -22.42
CA SER A 92 14.80 -6.03 -23.56
C SER A 92 16.05 -6.88 -23.35
N VAL A 93 16.19 -7.91 -24.18
CA VAL A 93 17.37 -8.78 -24.19
C VAL A 93 18.13 -8.57 -25.53
N TYR A 94 19.28 -7.92 -25.46
CA TYR A 94 20.06 -7.49 -26.62
C TYR A 94 19.23 -6.62 -27.60
N VAL A 95 18.83 -7.18 -28.73
CA VAL A 95 18.05 -6.47 -29.76
C VAL A 95 16.58 -6.90 -29.82
N LYS A 96 16.15 -7.77 -28.93
CA LYS A 96 14.80 -8.32 -28.93
C LYS A 96 14.08 -8.01 -27.62
N THR A 97 12.86 -7.51 -27.73
CA THR A 97 11.96 -7.38 -26.60
C THR A 97 11.13 -8.64 -26.45
N ILE A 98 11.04 -9.17 -25.25
CA ILE A 98 10.28 -10.37 -24.90
C ILE A 98 9.28 -9.99 -23.82
N ASP A 99 8.01 -10.32 -24.04
CA ASP A 99 6.96 -10.15 -23.08
C ASP A 99 6.88 -11.36 -22.16
N VAL A 100 6.99 -11.12 -20.86
CA VAL A 100 7.03 -12.16 -19.83
C VAL A 100 5.88 -11.93 -18.86
N PRO A 101 4.97 -12.90 -18.70
CA PRO A 101 3.96 -12.84 -17.66
C PRO A 101 4.62 -13.07 -16.29
N VAL A 102 4.33 -12.17 -15.35
CA VAL A 102 4.80 -12.26 -13.96
C VAL A 102 3.61 -12.17 -13.02
N ASP A 103 3.59 -13.03 -12.02
CA ASP A 103 2.62 -12.95 -10.95
C ASP A 103 3.10 -11.94 -9.92
N VAL A 104 2.23 -11.03 -9.54
CA VAL A 104 2.53 -9.96 -8.58
C VAL A 104 1.60 -10.03 -7.39
N HIS A 105 2.18 -9.92 -6.22
CA HIS A 105 1.50 -9.71 -4.97
C HIS A 105 2.13 -8.50 -4.28
N MET A 106 1.43 -7.39 -4.24
CA MET A 106 1.91 -6.15 -3.63
C MET A 106 0.95 -5.70 -2.54
N ARG A 107 1.49 -5.35 -1.38
CA ARG A 107 0.75 -4.72 -0.29
C ARG A 107 1.25 -3.31 -0.08
N GLY A 108 0.36 -2.42 0.30
CA GLY A 108 0.73 -1.03 0.53
C GLY A 108 -0.47 -0.13 0.74
N CYS A 109 -0.20 1.16 0.57
CA CYS A 109 -1.19 2.22 0.60
C CYS A 109 -1.70 2.49 -0.83
N PHE A 110 -3.01 2.39 -1.00
CA PHE A 110 -3.69 2.66 -2.27
C PHE A 110 -4.64 3.83 -2.11
N THR A 111 -4.59 4.77 -3.05
CA THR A 111 -5.57 5.85 -3.13
C THR A 111 -6.72 5.41 -4.05
N VAL A 112 -7.90 5.29 -3.48
CA VAL A 112 -9.10 4.80 -4.18
C VAL A 112 -10.29 5.71 -3.89
N ASP A 113 -11.34 5.60 -4.68
CA ASP A 113 -12.59 6.31 -4.40
C ASP A 113 -13.18 5.80 -3.08
N GLN A 114 -13.88 6.68 -2.37
CA GLN A 114 -14.29 6.44 -0.98
C GLN A 114 -15.21 5.23 -0.82
N ASP A 115 -16.01 4.92 -1.83
CA ASP A 115 -16.97 3.82 -1.90
C ASP A 115 -16.35 2.47 -2.26
N VAL A 116 -15.10 2.44 -2.73
CA VAL A 116 -14.40 1.19 -3.06
C VAL A 116 -14.10 0.41 -1.79
N GLU A 117 -14.71 -0.75 -1.64
CA GLU A 117 -14.50 -1.67 -0.51
C GLU A 117 -14.33 -3.12 -1.01
N GLY A 118 -13.56 -3.91 -0.27
CA GLY A 118 -13.31 -5.31 -0.60
C GLY A 118 -12.40 -5.49 -1.81
N CYS A 119 -12.65 -6.52 -2.61
CA CYS A 119 -11.84 -6.85 -3.78
C CYS A 119 -12.54 -6.40 -5.06
N VAL A 120 -11.85 -5.62 -5.88
CA VAL A 120 -12.33 -5.10 -7.16
C VAL A 120 -11.41 -5.54 -8.30
N THR A 121 -11.99 -5.84 -9.45
CA THR A 121 -11.29 -6.20 -10.70
C THR A 121 -11.49 -5.16 -11.79
N ASP A 122 -12.08 -4.02 -11.43
CA ASP A 122 -12.31 -2.92 -12.38
C ASP A 122 -10.98 -2.38 -12.88
N LYS A 123 -10.79 -2.48 -14.20
CA LYS A 123 -9.56 -2.01 -14.87
C LYS A 123 -9.32 -0.52 -14.71
N SER A 124 -10.35 0.29 -14.53
CA SER A 124 -10.21 1.74 -14.32
C SER A 124 -9.54 2.02 -12.97
N ILE A 125 -9.98 1.33 -11.91
CA ILE A 125 -9.44 1.44 -10.57
C ILE A 125 -8.00 0.91 -10.52
N ILE A 126 -7.75 -0.23 -11.16
CA ILE A 126 -6.41 -0.82 -11.24
C ILE A 126 -5.45 0.07 -12.02
N ASN A 127 -5.91 0.67 -13.12
CA ASN A 127 -5.09 1.60 -13.90
C ASN A 127 -4.74 2.89 -13.13
N GLN A 128 -5.58 3.34 -12.20
CA GLN A 128 -5.22 4.46 -11.30
C GLN A 128 -3.98 4.11 -10.45
N GLN A 129 -3.78 2.83 -10.12
CA GLN A 129 -2.61 2.37 -9.36
C GLN A 129 -1.37 2.13 -10.23
N ARG A 130 -1.47 2.34 -11.55
CA ARG A 130 -0.37 2.11 -12.51
C ARG A 130 0.88 2.94 -12.18
N GLY A 131 0.70 4.11 -11.58
CA GLY A 131 1.81 4.93 -11.11
C GLY A 131 2.63 4.26 -10.01
N ILE A 132 1.98 3.62 -9.06
CA ILE A 132 2.64 2.87 -7.98
C ILE A 132 3.39 1.68 -8.56
N LEU A 133 2.71 0.88 -9.40
CA LEU A 133 3.32 -0.26 -10.11
C LEU A 133 4.53 0.19 -10.94
N SER A 134 4.37 1.23 -11.74
CA SER A 134 5.46 1.76 -12.57
C SER A 134 6.66 2.18 -11.72
N ASN A 135 6.44 2.83 -10.58
CA ASN A 135 7.53 3.24 -9.69
C ASN A 135 8.23 2.04 -9.05
N THR A 136 7.48 1.02 -8.65
CA THR A 136 8.04 -0.23 -8.12
C THR A 136 8.92 -0.92 -9.15
N PHE A 137 8.46 -1.00 -10.41
CA PHE A 137 9.25 -1.64 -11.48
C PHE A 137 10.34 -0.75 -12.08
N LYS A 138 10.29 0.58 -11.91
CA LYS A 138 11.37 1.50 -12.34
C LYS A 138 12.72 1.24 -11.66
N VAL A 139 12.72 0.59 -10.51
CA VAL A 139 13.95 0.13 -9.87
C VAL A 139 14.76 -0.80 -10.80
N ILE A 140 14.09 -1.39 -11.79
CA ILE A 140 14.68 -2.26 -12.78
C ILE A 140 14.63 -1.54 -14.14
N ASN A 141 15.71 -0.86 -14.52
CA ASN A 141 15.81 0.01 -15.70
C ASN A 141 15.49 -0.65 -17.05
N TYR A 142 15.29 -1.97 -17.10
CA TYR A 142 15.07 -2.75 -18.32
C TYR A 142 13.66 -3.35 -18.43
N LEU A 143 12.77 -3.03 -17.49
CA LEU A 143 11.41 -3.55 -17.46
C LEU A 143 10.39 -2.46 -17.81
N ASN A 144 9.55 -2.74 -18.79
CA ASN A 144 8.38 -1.93 -19.10
C ASN A 144 7.11 -2.65 -18.68
N LEU A 145 6.22 -1.97 -18.00
CA LEU A 145 4.94 -2.50 -17.59
C LEU A 145 3.97 -2.51 -18.77
N GLY A 146 3.55 -3.70 -19.19
CA GLY A 146 2.52 -3.93 -20.20
C GLY A 146 1.11 -4.02 -19.61
N ASP A 147 0.38 -5.05 -20.00
CA ASP A 147 -0.98 -5.29 -19.53
C ASP A 147 -1.00 -5.71 -18.06
N VAL A 148 -2.06 -5.29 -17.38
CA VAL A 148 -2.32 -5.59 -15.96
C VAL A 148 -3.64 -6.34 -15.87
N ASP A 149 -3.58 -7.61 -15.47
CA ASP A 149 -4.76 -8.41 -15.11
C ASP A 149 -4.68 -8.76 -13.63
N ALA A 150 -5.26 -7.89 -12.81
CA ALA A 150 -5.12 -7.96 -11.37
C ALA A 150 -6.44 -7.62 -10.67
N ARG A 151 -6.49 -7.97 -9.39
CA ARG A 151 -7.52 -7.52 -8.45
C ARG A 151 -6.88 -6.67 -7.36
N LEU A 152 -7.53 -5.59 -7.00
CA LEU A 152 -7.17 -4.76 -5.86
C LEU A 152 -8.13 -5.08 -4.72
N CYS A 153 -7.60 -5.58 -3.60
CA CYS A 153 -8.36 -5.82 -2.38
C CYS A 153 -7.99 -4.74 -1.36
N VAL A 154 -8.94 -3.91 -0.97
CA VAL A 154 -8.73 -2.87 0.04
C VAL A 154 -9.51 -3.20 1.31
N ASN A 155 -8.87 -3.00 2.45
CA ASN A 155 -9.53 -3.17 3.73
C ASN A 155 -10.41 -1.96 4.01
N LYS A 156 -11.53 -2.20 4.70
CA LYS A 156 -12.33 -1.13 5.29
C LYS A 156 -11.38 -0.30 6.14
N SER A 157 -11.27 1.01 5.87
CA SER A 157 -10.43 1.87 6.68
C SER A 157 -10.96 1.83 8.11
N ILE A 158 -10.27 1.12 8.99
CA ILE A 158 -10.51 1.23 10.42
C ILE A 158 -9.99 2.63 10.77
N ARG A 159 -10.86 3.63 10.68
CA ARG A 159 -10.61 4.88 11.38
C ARG A 159 -10.44 4.46 12.82
N THR A 160 -9.21 4.52 13.32
CA THR A 160 -8.92 4.28 14.73
C THR A 160 -9.69 5.34 15.50
N GLN A 161 -10.85 4.96 15.98
CA GLN A 161 -11.73 5.74 16.85
C GLN A 161 -11.11 5.84 18.26
N GLN A 162 -9.81 5.50 18.35
CA GLN A 162 -9.05 5.51 19.60
C GLN A 162 -8.90 6.92 20.20
N SER A 163 -8.91 7.97 19.38
CA SER A 163 -8.74 9.33 19.88
C SER A 163 -9.93 9.83 20.71
N CYS A 164 -11.14 9.38 20.41
CA CYS A 164 -12.34 9.87 21.12
C CYS A 164 -12.39 9.42 22.59
N TRP A 165 -12.00 8.18 22.86
CA TRP A 165 -12.03 7.64 24.23
C TRP A 165 -10.99 8.29 25.15
N ILE A 166 -9.79 8.61 24.63
CA ILE A 166 -8.76 9.30 25.42
C ILE A 166 -9.20 10.72 25.75
N VAL A 167 -9.76 11.43 24.79
CA VAL A 167 -10.28 12.80 25.03
C VAL A 167 -11.44 12.81 26.03
N ILE A 168 -12.37 11.87 25.89
CA ILE A 168 -13.50 11.72 26.82
C ILE A 168 -12.99 11.34 28.21
N SER A 169 -12.04 10.41 28.33
CA SER A 169 -11.45 10.03 29.61
C SER A 169 -10.73 11.18 30.29
N MET A 170 -9.98 11.97 29.55
CA MET A 170 -9.30 13.17 30.06
C MET A 170 -10.30 14.24 30.50
N LEU A 171 -11.38 14.44 29.75
CA LEU A 171 -12.46 15.38 30.11
C LEU A 171 -13.19 14.96 31.40
N VAL A 172 -13.46 13.67 31.55
CA VAL A 172 -14.07 13.11 32.74
C VAL A 172 -13.17 13.27 33.96
N ILE A 173 -11.87 12.95 33.82
CA ILE A 173 -10.90 13.15 34.94
C ILE A 173 -10.80 14.63 35.30
N PHE A 174 -10.78 15.54 34.31
CA PHE A 174 -10.74 16.98 34.56
C PHE A 174 -11.98 17.49 35.31
N LEU A 175 -13.16 17.00 34.92
CA LEU A 175 -14.43 17.35 35.63
C LEU A 175 -14.44 16.84 37.05
N PHE A 176 -13.93 15.65 37.34
CA PHE A 176 -13.82 15.12 38.69
C PHE A 176 -12.88 15.91 39.58
N LEU A 177 -11.73 16.38 39.03
CA LEU A 177 -10.76 17.18 39.77
C LEU A 177 -11.18 18.64 40.00
N TYR A 178 -12.20 19.13 39.29
CA TYR A 178 -12.69 20.51 39.40
C TYR A 178 -13.97 20.65 40.22
N LEU A 179 -14.64 19.53 40.55
CA LEU A 179 -15.88 19.52 41.32
C LEU A 179 -15.68 19.16 42.82
N GLU A 180 -14.41 18.92 43.26
CA GLU A 180 -13.98 18.89 44.65
C GLU A 180 -13.38 20.25 45.06
#